data_c80421d3711b2dfcc2a5025987c716ea
#
_entry.id   c80421d3711b2dfcc2a5025987c716ea
#
_cell.length_a   1.000
_cell.length_b   1.000
_cell.length_c   1.000
_cell.angle_alpha   90.00
_cell.angle_beta   90.00
_cell.angle_gamma   90.00
#
_symmetry.space_group_name_H-M   'P 1'
#
loop_
_entity.id
_entity.type
_entity.pdbx_description
1 polymer ?
#
loop_
_entity_poly.entity_id
_entity_poly.type
_entity_poly.pdbx_seq_one_letter_code
_entity_poly.pdbx_strand_id
1 'polypeptide(L)'
;MDRSTFEAGLTRDGYEIVSITMKPDAVNPEHVHPFDARVMVVDGAMTVDREDTGARTFQVGEWFELHAGCRHSEAAGDAGATYVAGRRLPAKQ
;
A
#
# COMPACT_ATOMS: atom_id res chain seq x y z
N MET A 1 -7.67 4.87 11.03
CA MET A 1 -6.47 4.54 11.83
C MET A 1 -5.45 5.64 11.63
N ASP A 2 -4.74 6.04 12.67
CA ASP A 2 -3.68 7.02 12.51
C ASP A 2 -2.34 6.34 12.13
N ARG A 3 -1.42 7.16 11.61
CA ARG A 3 -0.12 6.71 11.13
C ARG A 3 0.70 6.02 12.22
N SER A 4 0.72 6.60 13.41
CA SER A 4 1.52 6.09 14.52
C SER A 4 1.09 4.68 14.93
N THR A 5 -0.21 4.46 15.04
CA THR A 5 -0.77 3.14 15.36
C THR A 5 -0.48 2.12 14.25
N PHE A 6 -0.61 2.54 13.00
CA PHE A 6 -0.32 1.68 11.86
C PHE A 6 1.14 1.26 11.84
N GLU A 7 2.07 2.21 12.00
CA GLU A 7 3.51 1.92 11.99
C GLU A 7 3.92 1.04 13.18
N ALA A 8 3.34 1.26 14.35
CA ALA A 8 3.59 0.40 15.51
C ALA A 8 3.18 -1.05 15.24
N GLY A 9 2.06 -1.27 14.57
CA GLY A 9 1.62 -2.60 14.16
C GLY A 9 2.56 -3.24 13.14
N LEU A 10 3.07 -2.47 12.19
CA LEU A 10 4.04 -2.96 11.21
C LEU A 10 5.33 -3.43 11.90
N THR A 11 5.85 -2.62 12.81
CA THR A 11 7.07 -2.95 13.56
C THR A 11 6.87 -4.20 14.40
N ARG A 12 5.75 -4.29 15.11
CA ARG A 12 5.40 -5.46 15.93
C ARG A 12 5.37 -6.74 15.08
N ASP A 13 4.83 -6.66 13.87
CA ASP A 13 4.65 -7.81 13.00
C ASP A 13 5.85 -8.08 12.08
N GLY A 14 6.95 -7.37 12.28
CA GLY A 14 8.21 -7.63 11.56
C GLY A 14 8.28 -7.06 10.17
N TYR A 15 7.48 -6.05 9.85
CA TYR A 15 7.52 -5.37 8.56
C TYR A 15 8.59 -4.28 8.53
N GLU A 16 9.28 -4.17 7.41
CA GLU A 16 10.14 -3.02 7.12
C GLU A 16 9.26 -1.87 6.60
N ILE A 17 9.49 -0.65 7.10
CA ILE A 17 8.62 0.50 6.82
C ILE A 17 9.28 1.43 5.82
N VAL A 18 8.53 1.82 4.78
CA VAL A 18 8.92 2.85 3.82
C VAL A 18 7.79 3.85 3.65
N SER A 19 8.13 5.10 3.32
CA SER A 19 7.15 6.13 2.98
C SER A 19 7.35 6.51 1.52
N ILE A 20 6.26 6.57 0.75
CA ILE A 20 6.30 6.80 -0.68
C ILE A 20 5.31 7.91 -1.04
N THR A 21 5.75 8.82 -1.91
CA THR A 21 4.89 9.88 -2.45
C THR A 21 4.75 9.69 -3.95
N MET A 22 3.49 9.67 -4.42
CA MET A 22 3.15 9.66 -5.84
C MET A 22 2.68 11.07 -6.25
N LYS A 23 3.16 11.55 -7.38
CA LYS A 23 2.73 12.83 -7.94
C LYS A 23 1.25 12.76 -8.34
N PRO A 24 0.56 13.93 -8.48
CA PRO A 24 -0.81 13.95 -8.98
C PRO A 24 -0.95 13.12 -10.27
N ASP A 25 -1.98 12.30 -10.31
CA ASP A 25 -2.33 11.43 -11.45
C ASP A 25 -1.25 10.43 -11.88
N ALA A 26 -0.22 10.23 -11.06
CA ALA A 26 0.81 9.22 -11.34
C ALA A 26 0.22 7.82 -11.31
N VAL A 27 0.73 6.95 -12.16
CA VAL A 27 0.30 5.55 -12.27
C VAL A 27 1.51 4.63 -12.14
N ASN A 28 1.39 3.64 -11.26
CA ASN A 28 2.27 2.49 -11.24
C ASN A 28 1.56 1.37 -12.01
N PRO A 29 2.05 0.99 -13.21
CA PRO A 29 1.37 -0.04 -14.00
C PRO A 29 1.40 -1.38 -13.30
N GLU A 30 0.62 -2.31 -13.82
CA GLU A 30 0.46 -3.65 -13.24
C GLU A 30 1.81 -4.32 -12.96
N HIS A 31 1.96 -4.82 -11.75
CA HIS A 31 3.18 -5.47 -11.26
C HIS A 31 2.88 -6.43 -10.13
N VAL A 32 3.88 -7.21 -9.74
CA VAL A 32 3.83 -8.09 -8.57
C VAL A 32 5.06 -7.85 -7.70
N HIS A 33 4.93 -8.17 -6.41
CA HIS A 33 6.05 -8.12 -5.47
C HIS A 33 6.30 -9.50 -4.85
N PRO A 34 7.55 -9.84 -4.52
CA PRO A 34 7.88 -11.10 -3.84
C PRO A 34 7.66 -11.04 -2.33
N PHE A 35 7.05 -9.99 -1.81
CA PHE A 35 6.83 -9.77 -0.39
C PHE A 35 5.36 -9.45 -0.09
N ASP A 36 4.96 -9.70 1.16
CA ASP A 36 3.67 -9.23 1.66
C ASP A 36 3.76 -7.74 2.00
N ALA A 37 2.72 -6.98 1.70
CA ALA A 37 2.67 -5.54 1.95
C ALA A 37 1.42 -5.17 2.75
N ARG A 38 1.58 -4.18 3.64
CA ARG A 38 0.48 -3.45 4.26
C ARG A 38 0.69 -1.98 3.97
N VAL A 39 -0.35 -1.30 3.52
CA VAL A 39 -0.26 0.07 3.02
C VAL A 39 -1.35 0.92 3.62
N MET A 40 -1.00 2.11 4.13
CA MET A 40 -1.97 3.10 4.60
C MET A 40 -1.74 4.44 3.91
N VAL A 41 -2.80 5.05 3.41
CA VAL A 41 -2.75 6.38 2.81
C VAL A 41 -2.68 7.41 3.94
N VAL A 42 -1.69 8.31 3.88
CA VAL A 42 -1.50 9.37 4.86
C VAL A 42 -1.75 10.77 4.30
N ASP A 43 -1.81 10.91 2.97
CA ASP A 43 -2.15 12.16 2.30
C ASP A 43 -2.68 11.86 0.91
N GLY A 44 -3.67 12.65 0.45
CA GLY A 44 -4.28 12.45 -0.86
C GLY A 44 -5.18 11.22 -0.94
N ALA A 45 -5.18 10.58 -2.09
CA ALA A 45 -5.96 9.36 -2.34
C ALA A 45 -5.26 8.47 -3.36
N MET A 46 -5.48 7.17 -3.23
CA MET A 46 -4.87 6.20 -4.13
C MET A 46 -5.89 5.12 -4.52
N THR A 47 -5.99 4.84 -5.81
CA THR A 47 -6.81 3.72 -6.31
C THR A 47 -5.89 2.53 -6.57
N VAL A 48 -6.26 1.39 -6.02
CA VAL A 48 -5.54 0.14 -6.22
C VAL A 48 -6.46 -0.81 -6.97
N ASP A 49 -5.99 -1.29 -8.12
CA ASP A 49 -6.72 -2.29 -8.91
C ASP A 49 -5.95 -3.61 -8.78
N ARG A 50 -6.55 -4.57 -8.09
CA ARG A 50 -5.92 -5.84 -7.77
C ARG A 50 -6.68 -7.00 -8.41
N GLU A 51 -5.95 -8.02 -8.84
CA GLU A 51 -6.52 -9.15 -9.58
C GLU A 51 -7.56 -9.96 -8.79
N ASP A 52 -7.43 -9.97 -7.46
CA ASP A 52 -8.29 -10.78 -6.59
C ASP A 52 -9.62 -10.10 -6.22
N THR A 53 -9.64 -8.78 -6.05
CA THR A 53 -10.83 -8.06 -5.57
C THR A 53 -11.28 -6.90 -6.45
N GLY A 54 -10.51 -6.53 -7.49
CA GLY A 54 -10.81 -5.40 -8.36
C GLY A 54 -10.31 -4.06 -7.84
N ALA A 55 -10.87 -2.97 -8.34
CA ALA A 55 -10.41 -1.63 -8.05
C ALA A 55 -11.10 -1.04 -6.82
N ARG A 56 -10.33 -0.36 -5.97
CA ARG A 56 -10.85 0.40 -4.84
C ARG A 56 -9.99 1.63 -4.60
N THR A 57 -10.64 2.76 -4.26
CA THR A 57 -9.96 3.99 -3.86
C THR A 57 -9.86 4.08 -2.35
N PHE A 58 -8.66 4.38 -1.87
CA PHE A 58 -8.35 4.52 -0.45
C PHE A 58 -8.09 5.99 -0.14
N GLN A 59 -8.73 6.48 0.93
CA GLN A 59 -8.58 7.83 1.45
C GLN A 59 -7.63 7.84 2.65
N VAL A 60 -7.27 9.01 3.12
CA VAL A 60 -6.41 9.17 4.30
C VAL A 60 -6.95 8.34 5.49
N GLY A 61 -6.08 7.55 6.11
CA GLY A 61 -6.40 6.68 7.25
C GLY A 61 -6.91 5.30 6.86
N GLU A 62 -7.27 5.08 5.61
CA GLU A 62 -7.65 3.75 5.12
C GLU A 62 -6.41 2.95 4.73
N TRP A 63 -6.48 1.64 4.87
CA TRP A 63 -5.33 0.76 4.62
C TRP A 63 -5.77 -0.57 4.02
N PHE A 64 -4.81 -1.27 3.43
CA PHE A 64 -5.05 -2.56 2.79
C PHE A 64 -3.81 -3.46 2.90
N GLU A 65 -4.01 -4.73 2.61
CA GLU A 65 -2.95 -5.73 2.55
C GLU A 65 -2.89 -6.35 1.16
N LEU A 66 -1.66 -6.66 0.72
CA LEU A 66 -1.40 -7.40 -0.50
C LEU A 66 -0.50 -8.58 -0.17
N HIS A 67 -0.91 -9.79 -0.55
CA HIS A 67 -0.05 -10.95 -0.44
C HIS A 67 1.03 -10.94 -1.51
N ALA A 68 2.19 -11.53 -1.22
CA ALA A 68 3.23 -11.75 -2.21
C ALA A 68 2.63 -12.42 -3.46
N GLY A 69 3.00 -11.91 -4.64
CA GLY A 69 2.51 -12.43 -5.92
C GLY A 69 1.15 -11.90 -6.37
N CYS A 70 0.45 -11.09 -5.57
CA CYS A 70 -0.81 -10.49 -6.00
C CYS A 70 -0.54 -9.41 -7.05
N ARG A 71 -1.08 -9.62 -8.25
CA ARG A 71 -0.94 -8.68 -9.38
C ARG A 71 -1.84 -7.47 -9.15
N HIS A 72 -1.28 -6.27 -9.26
CA HIS A 72 -2.02 -5.03 -9.00
C HIS A 72 -1.39 -3.84 -9.72
N SER A 73 -2.19 -2.78 -9.86
CA SER A 73 -1.74 -1.46 -10.30
C SER A 73 -2.21 -0.41 -9.31
N GLU A 74 -1.57 0.76 -9.32
CA GLU A 74 -1.91 1.85 -8.43
C GLU A 74 -1.97 3.16 -9.20
N ALA A 75 -2.92 4.02 -8.82
CA ALA A 75 -3.04 5.35 -9.42
C ALA A 75 -3.29 6.37 -8.30
N ALA A 76 -2.50 7.45 -8.30
CA ALA A 76 -2.74 8.58 -7.39
C ALA A 76 -3.92 9.40 -7.89
N GLY A 77 -4.65 10.02 -6.97
CA GLY A 77 -5.69 10.98 -7.30
C GLY A 77 -5.11 12.29 -7.84
N ASP A 78 -5.98 13.26 -8.10
CA ASP A 78 -5.62 14.56 -8.69
C ASP A 78 -4.76 15.44 -7.78
N ALA A 79 -4.72 15.16 -6.48
CA ALA A 79 -3.83 15.81 -5.51
C ALA A 79 -2.61 14.96 -5.15
N GLY A 80 -2.38 13.85 -5.83
CA GLY A 80 -1.31 12.92 -5.49
C GLY A 80 -1.69 11.97 -4.37
N ALA A 81 -0.72 11.20 -3.91
CA ALA A 81 -0.90 10.31 -2.77
C ALA A 81 0.44 10.12 -2.04
N THR A 82 0.39 10.17 -0.71
CA THR A 82 1.50 9.74 0.12
C THR A 82 1.01 8.57 0.97
N TYR A 83 1.79 7.53 1.04
CA TYR A 83 1.42 6.36 1.82
C TYR A 83 2.62 5.77 2.56
N VAL A 84 2.31 5.09 3.66
CA VAL A 84 3.25 4.28 4.43
C VAL A 84 3.05 2.84 4.05
N ALA A 85 4.12 2.16 3.67
CA ALA A 85 4.07 0.75 3.29
C ALA A 85 4.99 -0.07 4.19
N GLY A 86 4.46 -1.17 4.69
CA GLY A 86 5.23 -2.23 5.33
C GLY A 86 5.50 -3.34 4.35
N ARG A 87 6.71 -3.89 4.36
CA ARG A 87 7.13 -4.99 3.50
C ARG A 87 7.73 -6.10 4.34
N ARG A 88 7.33 -7.33 4.08
CA ARG A 88 7.85 -8.50 4.77
C ARG A 88 7.87 -9.69 3.83
N LEU A 89 9.00 -10.39 3.73
CA LEU A 89 9.05 -11.63 2.97
C LEU A 89 8.08 -12.65 3.58
N PRO A 90 7.37 -13.42 2.75
CA PRO A 90 6.45 -14.42 3.27
C PRO A 90 7.19 -15.48 4.07
N ALA A 91 6.52 -16.06 5.06
CA ALA A 91 7.09 -17.11 5.87
C ALA A 91 7.46 -18.31 5.00
N LYS A 92 8.61 -18.91 5.28
CA LYS A 92 9.00 -20.16 4.62
C LYS A 92 8.16 -21.31 5.15
N GLN A 93 7.76 -22.16 4.23
CA GLN A 93 7.01 -23.37 4.57
C GLN A 93 7.92 -24.58 4.49
#